data_34acbbdacc6df17c46c861e566392da9
#
_entry.id   34acbbdacc6df17c46c861e566392da9
#
_cell.length_a   1.000
_cell.length_b   1.000
_cell.length_c   1.000
_cell.angle_alpha   90.00
_cell.angle_beta   90.00
_cell.angle_gamma   90.00
#
_symmetry.space_group_name_H-M   'P 1'
#
loop_
_entity.id
_entity.type
_entity.pdbx_description
1 polymer ?
#
loop_
_entity_poly.entity_id
_entity_poly.type
_entity_poly.pdbx_seq_one_letter_code
_entity_poly.pdbx_strand_id
1 'polypeptide(L)'
;MKLIRAGKTHWVFRKFLIGFLPIFLIPLIVMVAIYISSNAATNKQTFERNLAVMQRSADTFQKTFVNMDNVISYLDRDSDIGNFLTFVNPKNDISNTIDMISTQNVLKSLTITNSIIRNIMLYSKLNNIVVDSSTSGLFIDRYYTYNHIKDMPQDVWQSEFLNGKHNYDIFSNVDVIISGQPHKYIVYAKSLPISETVNIKGNIFIYLDQEYLLSQFVQIPYQSSGFIYILDKQGNTIIYDNK
;
A
#
# COMPACT_ATOMS: atom_id res chain seq x y z
N MET A 1 31.30 -3.97 87.72
CA MET A 1 31.34 -3.81 86.26
C MET A 1 30.39 -4.81 85.62
N LYS A 2 29.21 -4.37 85.12
CA LYS A 2 28.14 -5.21 84.65
C LYS A 2 28.41 -5.62 83.21
N LEU A 3 28.67 -6.88 82.98
CA LEU A 3 28.64 -7.47 81.62
C LEU A 3 27.19 -7.70 81.23
N ILE A 4 26.73 -6.84 80.37
CA ILE A 4 25.35 -6.74 79.88
C ILE A 4 25.08 -7.92 78.90
N ARG A 5 24.01 -8.63 79.21
CA ARG A 5 23.36 -9.69 78.45
C ARG A 5 23.10 -9.36 76.97
N ALA A 6 24.08 -9.60 76.12
CA ALA A 6 23.89 -9.47 74.63
C ALA A 6 23.14 -10.63 73.99
N GLY A 7 22.93 -11.75 74.70
CA GLY A 7 22.33 -12.97 74.15
C GLY A 7 20.80 -13.02 74.06
N LYS A 8 20.06 -12.23 74.85
CA LYS A 8 18.61 -12.27 74.87
C LYS A 8 17.92 -11.42 73.79
N THR A 9 18.55 -10.35 73.37
CA THR A 9 18.07 -9.46 72.31
C THR A 9 18.12 -10.14 70.92
N HIS A 10 19.14 -10.91 70.63
CA HIS A 10 19.26 -11.67 69.37
C HIS A 10 18.20 -12.77 69.25
N TRP A 11 17.78 -13.42 70.34
CA TRP A 11 16.79 -14.48 70.33
C TRP A 11 15.36 -13.93 70.09
N VAL A 12 15.01 -12.82 70.74
CA VAL A 12 13.72 -12.15 70.48
C VAL A 12 13.62 -11.57 69.10
N PHE A 13 14.68 -10.94 68.59
CA PHE A 13 14.77 -10.43 67.25
C PHE A 13 14.61 -11.52 66.19
N ARG A 14 15.24 -12.69 66.42
CA ARG A 14 15.16 -13.86 65.53
C ARG A 14 13.73 -14.41 65.50
N LYS A 15 13.02 -14.53 66.63
CA LYS A 15 11.63 -14.95 66.69
C LYS A 15 10.72 -13.97 65.97
N PHE A 16 10.92 -12.70 66.16
CA PHE A 16 10.17 -11.64 65.54
C PHE A 16 10.39 -11.67 63.99
N LEU A 17 11.63 -11.79 63.56
CA LEU A 17 11.97 -11.91 62.15
C LEU A 17 11.31 -13.13 61.48
N ILE A 18 11.38 -14.29 62.12
CA ILE A 18 10.79 -15.53 61.60
C ILE A 18 9.26 -15.43 61.55
N GLY A 19 8.61 -14.73 62.51
CA GLY A 19 7.16 -14.56 62.51
C GLY A 19 6.67 -13.51 61.50
N PHE A 20 7.42 -12.42 61.27
CA PHE A 20 7.02 -11.38 60.35
C PHE A 20 7.46 -11.59 58.90
N LEU A 21 8.58 -12.29 58.67
CA LEU A 21 9.10 -12.53 57.33
C LEU A 21 8.05 -13.21 56.41
N PRO A 22 7.34 -14.26 56.83
CA PRO A 22 6.31 -14.88 55.99
C PRO A 22 5.16 -13.93 55.64
N ILE A 23 4.76 -13.02 56.55
CA ILE A 23 3.68 -12.05 56.35
C ILE A 23 4.01 -11.10 55.18
N PHE A 24 5.27 -10.75 54.99
CA PHE A 24 5.73 -9.93 53.84
C PHE A 24 6.06 -10.76 52.61
N LEU A 25 6.59 -11.99 52.78
CA LEU A 25 7.02 -12.83 51.67
C LEU A 25 5.83 -13.40 50.90
N ILE A 26 4.74 -13.81 51.58
CA ILE A 26 3.56 -14.36 50.91
C ILE A 26 2.90 -13.37 49.94
N PRO A 27 2.57 -12.12 50.33
CA PRO A 27 2.05 -11.12 49.40
C PRO A 27 3.01 -10.82 48.25
N LEU A 28 4.30 -10.76 48.52
CA LEU A 28 5.32 -10.50 47.49
C LEU A 28 5.35 -11.62 46.44
N ILE A 29 5.33 -12.90 46.86
CA ILE A 29 5.31 -14.04 45.96
C ILE A 29 4.01 -14.03 45.12
N VAL A 30 2.87 -13.75 45.76
CA VAL A 30 1.58 -13.66 45.08
C VAL A 30 1.59 -12.52 44.04
N MET A 31 2.15 -11.35 44.42
CA MET A 31 2.27 -10.20 43.51
C MET A 31 3.15 -10.52 42.29
N VAL A 32 4.29 -11.18 42.52
CA VAL A 32 5.18 -11.62 41.42
C VAL A 32 4.50 -12.64 40.52
N ALA A 33 3.78 -13.60 41.10
CA ALA A 33 3.04 -14.61 40.33
C ALA A 33 1.93 -13.97 39.46
N ILE A 34 1.18 -13.03 40.05
CA ILE A 34 0.15 -12.27 39.30
C ILE A 34 0.80 -11.43 38.20
N TYR A 35 1.92 -10.75 38.49
CA TYR A 35 2.64 -9.95 37.50
C TYR A 35 3.10 -10.78 36.31
N ILE A 36 3.75 -11.93 36.56
CA ILE A 36 4.23 -12.84 35.50
C ILE A 36 3.04 -13.36 34.67
N SER A 37 1.96 -13.83 35.35
CA SER A 37 0.76 -14.36 34.68
C SER A 37 0.05 -13.29 33.85
N SER A 38 -0.12 -12.08 34.41
CA SER A 38 -0.75 -10.96 33.74
C SER A 38 0.08 -10.51 32.52
N ASN A 39 1.38 -10.43 32.68
CA ASN A 39 2.28 -10.04 31.56
C ASN A 39 2.26 -11.08 30.42
N ALA A 40 2.28 -12.37 30.75
CA ALA A 40 2.17 -13.44 29.76
C ALA A 40 0.80 -13.41 29.02
N ALA A 41 -0.29 -13.19 29.75
CA ALA A 41 -1.62 -13.06 29.16
C ALA A 41 -1.73 -11.84 28.24
N THR A 42 -1.22 -10.68 28.70
CA THR A 42 -1.22 -9.42 27.92
C THR A 42 -0.38 -9.57 26.65
N ASN A 43 0.80 -10.17 26.74
CA ASN A 43 1.66 -10.38 25.58
C ASN A 43 0.98 -11.31 24.55
N LYS A 44 0.37 -12.40 25.00
CA LYS A 44 -0.38 -13.32 24.14
C LYS A 44 -1.54 -12.61 23.45
N GLN A 45 -2.35 -11.86 24.21
CA GLN A 45 -3.49 -11.11 23.66
C GLN A 45 -3.03 -10.04 22.63
N THR A 46 -1.94 -9.33 22.93
CA THR A 46 -1.36 -8.34 22.02
C THR A 46 -0.89 -9.00 20.74
N PHE A 47 -0.21 -10.15 20.84
CA PHE A 47 0.25 -10.90 19.66
C PHE A 47 -0.92 -11.38 18.80
N GLU A 48 -1.95 -11.99 19.41
CA GLU A 48 -3.15 -12.46 18.68
C GLU A 48 -3.89 -11.30 18.01
N ARG A 49 -4.01 -10.16 18.68
CA ARG A 49 -4.59 -8.94 18.12
C ARG A 49 -3.78 -8.43 16.93
N ASN A 50 -2.47 -8.34 17.07
CA ASN A 50 -1.60 -7.87 16.00
C ASN A 50 -1.67 -8.82 14.79
N LEU A 51 -1.66 -10.12 15.01
CA LEU A 51 -1.81 -11.12 13.97
C LEU A 51 -3.14 -10.96 13.22
N ALA A 52 -4.24 -10.78 13.94
CA ALA A 52 -5.56 -10.56 13.34
C ALA A 52 -5.62 -9.27 12.50
N VAL A 53 -4.98 -8.18 12.96
CA VAL A 53 -4.87 -6.93 12.20
C VAL A 53 -4.04 -7.14 10.94
N MET A 54 -2.90 -7.81 11.04
CA MET A 54 -2.05 -8.13 9.88
C MET A 54 -2.80 -8.97 8.84
N GLN A 55 -3.53 -9.99 9.27
CA GLN A 55 -4.34 -10.82 8.36
C GLN A 55 -5.42 -9.99 7.64
N ARG A 56 -6.17 -9.16 8.38
CA ARG A 56 -7.18 -8.27 7.77
C ARG A 56 -6.57 -7.30 6.77
N SER A 57 -5.40 -6.76 7.08
CA SER A 57 -4.68 -5.86 6.21
C SER A 57 -4.23 -6.56 4.94
N ALA A 58 -3.68 -7.77 5.04
CA ALA A 58 -3.30 -8.59 3.89
C ALA A 58 -4.52 -8.92 3.01
N ASP A 59 -5.65 -9.29 3.61
CA ASP A 59 -6.90 -9.56 2.89
C ASP A 59 -7.42 -8.30 2.16
N THR A 60 -7.36 -7.15 2.81
CA THR A 60 -7.75 -5.86 2.21
C THR A 60 -6.86 -5.54 1.01
N PHE A 61 -5.56 -5.72 1.18
CA PHE A 61 -4.58 -5.49 0.12
C PHE A 61 -4.83 -6.42 -1.08
N GLN A 62 -5.01 -7.72 -0.83
CA GLN A 62 -5.34 -8.69 -1.88
C GLN A 62 -6.63 -8.33 -2.61
N LYS A 63 -7.70 -7.95 -1.88
CA LYS A 63 -8.96 -7.51 -2.48
C LYS A 63 -8.79 -6.28 -3.34
N THR A 64 -7.91 -5.35 -2.97
CA THR A 64 -7.60 -4.18 -3.76
C THR A 64 -7.05 -4.57 -5.13
N PHE A 65 -6.07 -5.47 -5.20
CA PHE A 65 -5.51 -5.91 -6.48
C PHE A 65 -6.50 -6.72 -7.32
N VAL A 66 -7.29 -7.59 -6.69
CA VAL A 66 -8.39 -8.29 -7.39
C VAL A 66 -9.40 -7.29 -7.97
N ASN A 67 -9.68 -6.20 -7.25
CA ASN A 67 -10.53 -5.14 -7.78
C ASN A 67 -9.89 -4.42 -8.97
N MET A 68 -8.57 -4.18 -8.95
CA MET A 68 -7.85 -3.61 -10.10
C MET A 68 -7.91 -4.53 -11.32
N ASP A 69 -7.77 -5.84 -11.13
CA ASP A 69 -7.95 -6.82 -12.21
C ASP A 69 -9.35 -6.76 -12.82
N ASN A 70 -10.38 -6.60 -11.98
CA ASN A 70 -11.76 -6.43 -12.44
C ASN A 70 -11.95 -5.11 -13.21
N VAL A 71 -11.37 -4.01 -12.72
CA VAL A 71 -11.40 -2.70 -13.41
C VAL A 71 -10.74 -2.81 -14.79
N ILE A 72 -9.57 -3.43 -14.87
CA ILE A 72 -8.87 -3.62 -16.16
C ILE A 72 -9.67 -4.54 -17.08
N SER A 73 -10.24 -5.61 -16.56
CA SER A 73 -11.10 -6.53 -17.34
C SER A 73 -12.37 -5.87 -17.85
N TYR A 74 -12.93 -4.92 -17.11
CA TYR A 74 -14.04 -4.08 -17.55
C TYR A 74 -13.59 -3.18 -18.70
N LEU A 75 -12.48 -2.46 -18.53
CA LEU A 75 -11.95 -1.54 -19.53
C LEU A 75 -11.51 -2.26 -20.83
N ASP A 76 -10.97 -3.47 -20.74
CA ASP A 76 -10.61 -4.27 -21.91
C ASP A 76 -11.81 -4.64 -22.79
N ARG A 77 -13.02 -4.69 -22.22
CA ARG A 77 -14.28 -5.01 -22.93
C ARG A 77 -15.07 -3.78 -23.32
N ASP A 78 -14.69 -2.61 -22.85
CA ASP A 78 -15.37 -1.38 -23.12
C ASP A 78 -15.13 -0.92 -24.58
N SER A 79 -16.20 -0.58 -25.28
CA SER A 79 -16.12 -0.21 -26.70
C SER A 79 -15.37 1.11 -26.93
N ASP A 80 -15.52 2.07 -26.02
CA ASP A 80 -14.86 3.38 -26.13
C ASP A 80 -13.35 3.24 -25.97
N ILE A 81 -12.92 2.36 -25.06
CA ILE A 81 -11.50 1.98 -24.90
C ILE A 81 -10.98 1.27 -26.15
N GLY A 82 -11.74 0.32 -26.69
CA GLY A 82 -11.42 -0.40 -27.93
C GLY A 82 -11.26 0.54 -29.11
N ASN A 83 -12.18 1.48 -29.28
CA ASN A 83 -12.14 2.50 -30.34
C ASN A 83 -10.90 3.39 -30.17
N PHE A 84 -10.65 3.91 -28.96
CA PHE A 84 -9.47 4.73 -28.68
C PHE A 84 -8.16 4.04 -29.01
N LEU A 85 -8.04 2.75 -28.73
CA LEU A 85 -6.81 1.99 -29.00
C LEU A 85 -6.60 1.67 -30.49
N THR A 86 -7.63 1.77 -31.31
CA THR A 86 -7.62 1.32 -32.71
C THR A 86 -7.86 2.41 -33.74
N PHE A 87 -8.27 3.63 -33.35
CA PHE A 87 -8.49 4.70 -34.31
C PHE A 87 -7.18 5.11 -35.02
N VAL A 88 -7.30 5.50 -36.28
CA VAL A 88 -6.19 5.93 -37.13
C VAL A 88 -6.33 7.40 -37.44
N ASN A 89 -5.25 8.16 -37.32
CA ASN A 89 -5.20 9.57 -37.72
C ASN A 89 -5.86 10.58 -36.74
N PRO A 90 -5.23 10.84 -35.57
CA PRO A 90 -5.83 11.68 -34.52
C PRO A 90 -5.99 13.15 -34.86
N LYS A 91 -5.40 13.64 -35.98
CA LYS A 91 -5.27 15.09 -36.19
C LYS A 91 -6.47 15.79 -36.78
N ASN A 92 -7.42 15.09 -37.43
CA ASN A 92 -8.47 15.76 -38.21
C ASN A 92 -9.86 15.11 -38.18
N ASP A 93 -10.15 14.21 -37.24
CA ASP A 93 -11.44 13.54 -37.20
C ASP A 93 -12.18 13.87 -35.90
N ILE A 94 -13.39 14.42 -36.03
CA ILE A 94 -14.29 14.72 -34.91
C ILE A 94 -14.63 13.44 -34.15
N SER A 95 -14.75 12.30 -34.86
CA SER A 95 -15.02 11.00 -34.25
C SER A 95 -13.92 10.62 -33.24
N ASN A 96 -12.67 10.77 -33.58
CA ASN A 96 -11.53 10.46 -32.71
C ASN A 96 -11.51 11.37 -31.45
N THR A 97 -11.95 12.60 -31.57
CA THR A 97 -12.09 13.51 -30.43
C THR A 97 -13.20 13.05 -29.50
N ILE A 98 -14.31 12.58 -30.06
CA ILE A 98 -15.42 12.01 -29.29
C ILE A 98 -14.96 10.74 -28.56
N ASP A 99 -14.25 9.83 -29.24
CA ASP A 99 -13.71 8.60 -28.64
C ASP A 99 -12.75 8.91 -27.47
N MET A 100 -11.90 9.92 -27.61
CA MET A 100 -11.00 10.36 -26.52
C MET A 100 -11.78 10.92 -25.32
N ILE A 101 -12.83 11.72 -25.56
CA ILE A 101 -13.68 12.28 -24.50
C ILE A 101 -14.49 11.17 -23.83
N SER A 102 -15.07 10.24 -24.60
CA SER A 102 -15.80 9.10 -24.07
C SER A 102 -14.89 8.23 -23.20
N THR A 103 -13.69 7.92 -23.71
CA THR A 103 -12.65 7.21 -22.95
C THR A 103 -12.33 7.92 -21.63
N GLN A 104 -12.08 9.23 -21.66
CA GLN A 104 -11.85 10.02 -20.44
C GLN A 104 -12.99 9.89 -19.45
N ASN A 105 -14.26 9.98 -19.91
CA ASN A 105 -15.43 9.88 -19.05
C ASN A 105 -15.52 8.51 -18.37
N VAL A 106 -15.22 7.43 -19.10
CA VAL A 106 -15.15 6.06 -18.53
C VAL A 106 -14.07 5.99 -17.45
N LEU A 107 -12.85 6.45 -17.73
CA LEU A 107 -11.75 6.44 -16.76
C LEU A 107 -12.08 7.31 -15.54
N LYS A 108 -12.66 8.48 -15.73
CA LYS A 108 -13.08 9.40 -14.66
C LYS A 108 -14.15 8.78 -13.77
N SER A 109 -15.15 8.11 -14.34
CA SER A 109 -16.20 7.46 -13.56
C SER A 109 -15.64 6.41 -12.61
N LEU A 110 -14.65 5.64 -13.06
CA LEU A 110 -13.98 4.62 -12.24
C LEU A 110 -13.13 5.24 -11.11
N THR A 111 -12.50 6.38 -11.34
CA THR A 111 -11.75 7.07 -10.26
C THR A 111 -12.68 7.66 -9.20
N ILE A 112 -13.86 8.15 -9.59
CA ILE A 112 -14.84 8.70 -8.64
C ILE A 112 -15.45 7.59 -7.78
N THR A 113 -15.70 6.42 -8.36
CA THR A 113 -16.33 5.30 -7.66
C THR A 113 -15.37 4.50 -6.78
N ASN A 114 -14.07 4.63 -6.98
CA ASN A 114 -13.03 3.91 -6.24
C ASN A 114 -12.07 4.88 -5.55
N SER A 115 -12.26 5.13 -4.28
CA SER A 115 -11.51 6.12 -3.49
C SER A 115 -9.99 5.87 -3.44
N ILE A 116 -9.56 4.63 -3.67
CA ILE A 116 -8.14 4.26 -3.69
C ILE A 116 -7.47 4.61 -5.03
N ILE A 117 -8.24 4.71 -6.11
CA ILE A 117 -7.72 5.04 -7.44
C ILE A 117 -7.64 6.56 -7.55
N ARG A 118 -6.44 7.08 -7.75
CA ARG A 118 -6.21 8.52 -7.94
C ARG A 118 -6.24 8.93 -9.39
N ASN A 119 -5.76 8.07 -10.26
CA ASN A 119 -5.78 8.28 -11.70
C ASN A 119 -5.79 6.95 -12.44
N ILE A 120 -6.39 6.92 -13.62
CA ILE A 120 -6.25 5.84 -14.59
C ILE A 120 -5.76 6.48 -15.88
N MET A 121 -4.61 6.00 -16.37
CA MET A 121 -3.99 6.47 -17.60
C MET A 121 -4.03 5.36 -18.63
N LEU A 122 -4.50 5.68 -19.83
CA LEU A 122 -4.51 4.78 -20.99
C LEU A 122 -3.62 5.37 -22.09
N TYR A 123 -2.69 4.58 -22.58
CA TYR A 123 -1.77 4.93 -23.65
C TYR A 123 -2.05 4.10 -24.90
N SER A 124 -2.25 4.77 -26.04
CA SER A 124 -2.36 4.13 -27.35
C SER A 124 -0.99 4.12 -28.07
N LYS A 125 -0.47 2.92 -28.34
CA LYS A 125 0.80 2.75 -29.09
C LYS A 125 0.71 3.22 -30.52
N LEU A 126 -0.47 3.04 -31.16
CA LEU A 126 -0.67 3.39 -32.55
C LEU A 126 -0.54 4.89 -32.80
N ASN A 127 -1.06 5.70 -31.89
CA ASN A 127 -1.17 7.13 -32.07
C ASN A 127 -0.21 7.96 -31.20
N ASN A 128 0.50 7.33 -30.25
CA ASN A 128 1.31 8.01 -29.25
C ASN A 128 0.51 9.06 -28.47
N ILE A 129 -0.73 8.70 -28.10
CA ILE A 129 -1.65 9.53 -27.33
C ILE A 129 -1.90 8.90 -25.98
N VAL A 130 -1.97 9.75 -24.95
CA VAL A 130 -2.38 9.42 -23.61
C VAL A 130 -3.73 10.06 -23.33
N VAL A 131 -4.67 9.28 -22.79
CA VAL A 131 -5.91 9.75 -22.14
C VAL A 131 -5.83 9.34 -20.68
N ASP A 132 -6.16 10.22 -19.76
CA ASP A 132 -6.31 9.88 -18.35
C ASP A 132 -7.63 10.39 -17.77
N SER A 133 -7.91 10.10 -16.50
CA SER A 133 -9.14 10.52 -15.85
C SER A 133 -9.33 12.04 -15.76
N SER A 134 -8.29 12.84 -16.01
CA SER A 134 -8.30 14.30 -15.99
C SER A 134 -8.11 14.95 -17.37
N THR A 135 -7.59 14.19 -18.34
CA THR A 135 -7.14 14.71 -19.65
C THR A 135 -7.75 13.89 -20.79
N SER A 136 -8.44 14.56 -21.71
CA SER A 136 -9.14 13.93 -22.84
C SER A 136 -8.30 13.63 -24.07
N GLY A 137 -6.99 13.54 -23.92
CA GLY A 137 -6.03 13.14 -24.96
C GLY A 137 -4.96 14.18 -25.20
N LEU A 138 -3.74 13.78 -24.97
CA LEU A 138 -2.55 14.55 -25.29
C LEU A 138 -1.52 13.65 -25.98
N PHE A 139 -0.82 14.20 -26.98
CA PHE A 139 0.39 13.55 -27.47
C PHE A 139 1.42 13.41 -26.35
N ILE A 140 2.17 12.34 -26.41
CA ILE A 140 3.10 11.91 -25.37
C ILE A 140 4.07 13.02 -24.92
N ASP A 141 4.63 13.80 -25.85
CA ASP A 141 5.58 14.87 -25.55
C ASP A 141 4.96 15.95 -24.67
N ARG A 142 3.70 16.31 -24.98
CA ARG A 142 2.96 17.30 -24.20
C ARG A 142 2.50 16.73 -22.86
N TYR A 143 2.09 15.47 -22.83
CA TYR A 143 1.69 14.81 -21.58
C TYR A 143 2.88 14.72 -20.62
N TYR A 144 4.06 14.31 -21.10
CA TYR A 144 5.27 14.22 -20.31
C TYR A 144 5.66 15.54 -19.64
N THR A 145 5.44 16.68 -20.29
CA THR A 145 5.75 18.00 -19.72
C THR A 145 5.04 18.25 -18.39
N TYR A 146 3.84 17.70 -18.21
CA TYR A 146 3.02 17.92 -17.01
C TYR A 146 2.89 16.71 -16.11
N ASN A 147 3.03 15.50 -16.67
CA ASN A 147 2.78 14.26 -15.97
C ASN A 147 3.83 13.22 -16.38
N HIS A 148 4.76 12.92 -15.47
CA HIS A 148 5.82 11.94 -15.72
C HIS A 148 6.32 11.34 -14.40
N ILE A 149 7.02 10.23 -14.49
CA ILE A 149 7.74 9.65 -13.34
C ILE A 149 8.96 10.53 -13.07
N LYS A 150 9.11 10.98 -11.82
CA LYS A 150 10.21 11.83 -11.39
C LYS A 150 11.56 11.14 -11.69
N ASP A 151 12.52 11.95 -12.13
CA ASP A 151 13.88 11.51 -12.44
C ASP A 151 13.99 10.45 -13.57
N MET A 152 12.90 10.17 -14.29
CA MET A 152 12.89 9.27 -15.44
C MET A 152 12.91 10.10 -16.75
N PRO A 153 13.96 10.01 -17.58
CA PRO A 153 14.01 10.69 -18.88
C PRO A 153 12.85 10.28 -19.80
N GLN A 154 12.43 11.18 -20.68
CA GLN A 154 11.26 10.95 -21.54
C GLN A 154 11.41 9.73 -22.45
N ASP A 155 12.58 9.51 -23.02
CA ASP A 155 12.89 8.37 -23.87
C ASP A 155 12.79 7.03 -23.11
N VAL A 156 13.28 6.97 -21.88
CA VAL A 156 13.17 5.81 -21.00
C VAL A 156 11.71 5.62 -20.56
N TRP A 157 11.03 6.69 -20.15
CA TRP A 157 9.62 6.64 -19.80
C TRP A 157 8.76 6.13 -20.95
N GLN A 158 9.04 6.58 -22.17
CA GLN A 158 8.32 6.14 -23.35
C GLN A 158 8.65 4.69 -23.72
N SER A 159 9.93 4.33 -23.76
CA SER A 159 10.35 3.00 -24.25
C SER A 159 10.05 1.88 -23.24
N GLU A 160 10.35 2.08 -21.97
CA GLU A 160 10.26 1.04 -20.95
C GLU A 160 8.92 1.05 -20.21
N PHE A 161 8.44 2.25 -19.84
CA PHE A 161 7.20 2.36 -19.09
C PHE A 161 5.97 2.36 -19.99
N LEU A 162 5.87 3.26 -20.99
CA LEU A 162 4.66 3.32 -21.83
C LEU A 162 4.60 2.21 -22.90
N ASN A 163 5.71 1.91 -23.56
CA ASN A 163 5.76 0.89 -24.62
C ASN A 163 6.13 -0.51 -24.12
N GLY A 164 6.52 -0.63 -22.85
CA GLY A 164 6.80 -1.91 -22.22
C GLY A 164 5.64 -2.90 -22.36
N LYS A 165 5.93 -4.18 -22.24
CA LYS A 165 4.91 -5.22 -22.10
C LYS A 165 4.65 -5.43 -20.62
N HIS A 166 3.43 -5.16 -20.19
CA HIS A 166 3.01 -5.30 -18.80
C HIS A 166 2.06 -6.47 -18.62
N ASN A 167 2.38 -7.32 -17.66
CA ASN A 167 1.54 -8.46 -17.33
C ASN A 167 1.13 -8.43 -15.85
N TYR A 168 0.31 -7.44 -15.47
CA TYR A 168 -0.04 -7.12 -14.08
C TYR A 168 1.18 -6.69 -13.27
N ASP A 169 1.98 -5.79 -13.84
CA ASP A 169 3.18 -5.27 -13.18
C ASP A 169 2.79 -4.27 -12.09
N ILE A 170 3.50 -4.33 -10.97
CA ILE A 170 3.32 -3.41 -9.85
C ILE A 170 4.60 -2.60 -9.69
N PHE A 171 4.49 -1.30 -9.91
CA PHE A 171 5.57 -0.35 -9.63
C PHE A 171 5.28 0.33 -8.29
N SER A 172 6.15 0.10 -7.32
CA SER A 172 6.01 0.60 -5.96
C SER A 172 6.82 1.87 -5.74
N ASN A 173 6.36 2.72 -4.80
CA ASN A 173 7.04 3.98 -4.43
C ASN A 173 7.37 4.88 -5.63
N VAL A 174 6.47 4.94 -6.62
CA VAL A 174 6.68 5.75 -7.81
C VAL A 174 6.39 7.21 -7.47
N ASP A 175 7.41 8.05 -7.52
CA ASP A 175 7.24 9.49 -7.47
C ASP A 175 6.79 9.99 -8.84
N VAL A 176 5.53 10.42 -8.96
CA VAL A 176 4.95 10.95 -10.19
C VAL A 176 4.79 12.45 -10.06
N ILE A 177 5.29 13.19 -11.01
CA ILE A 177 5.01 14.61 -11.14
C ILE A 177 3.65 14.75 -11.83
N ILE A 178 2.70 15.41 -11.18
CA ILE A 178 1.39 15.76 -11.75
C ILE A 178 1.22 17.27 -11.63
N SER A 179 1.08 17.93 -12.75
CA SER A 179 0.97 19.41 -12.81
C SER A 179 2.08 20.11 -12.01
N GLY A 180 3.30 19.56 -12.07
CA GLY A 180 4.50 20.10 -11.41
C GLY A 180 4.63 19.77 -9.91
N GLN A 181 3.72 18.96 -9.34
CA GLN A 181 3.78 18.55 -7.95
C GLN A 181 4.10 17.04 -7.83
N PRO A 182 5.03 16.64 -6.96
CA PRO A 182 5.35 15.24 -6.75
C PRO A 182 4.30 14.55 -5.88
N HIS A 183 3.89 13.36 -6.30
CA HIS A 183 2.98 12.50 -5.57
C HIS A 183 3.51 11.06 -5.57
N LYS A 184 3.33 10.35 -4.45
CA LYS A 184 3.74 8.94 -4.33
C LYS A 184 2.58 8.00 -4.61
N TYR A 185 2.81 7.11 -5.59
CA TYR A 185 1.81 6.13 -5.99
C TYR A 185 2.39 4.72 -6.02
N ILE A 186 1.48 3.76 -5.94
CA ILE A 186 1.69 2.41 -6.46
C ILE A 186 1.01 2.40 -7.83
N VAL A 187 1.76 2.04 -8.86
CA VAL A 187 1.22 1.99 -10.22
C VAL A 187 1.02 0.53 -10.61
N TYR A 188 -0.21 0.19 -10.98
CA TYR A 188 -0.59 -1.12 -11.47
C TYR A 188 -0.77 -1.06 -12.98
N ALA A 189 0.02 -1.84 -13.73
CA ALA A 189 0.10 -1.75 -15.18
C ALA A 189 -0.29 -3.05 -15.89
N LYS A 190 -0.99 -2.91 -17.02
CA LYS A 190 -1.39 -4.03 -17.88
C LYS A 190 -1.42 -3.61 -19.34
N SER A 191 -0.93 -4.50 -20.21
CA SER A 191 -1.06 -4.36 -21.67
C SER A 191 -2.45 -4.79 -22.15
N LEU A 192 -2.99 -4.05 -23.12
CA LEU A 192 -4.29 -4.29 -23.75
C LEU A 192 -4.13 -4.59 -25.25
N PRO A 193 -4.99 -5.44 -25.83
CA PRO A 193 -6.02 -6.23 -25.15
C PRO A 193 -5.42 -7.37 -24.30
N ILE A 194 -6.13 -7.77 -23.24
CA ILE A 194 -5.66 -8.79 -22.28
C ILE A 194 -5.44 -10.15 -22.97
N SER A 195 -6.28 -10.45 -23.95
CA SER A 195 -6.24 -11.73 -24.71
C SER A 195 -5.03 -11.85 -25.62
N GLU A 196 -4.34 -10.74 -25.96
CA GLU A 196 -3.25 -10.72 -26.91
C GLU A 196 -1.92 -10.53 -26.20
N THR A 197 -0.97 -11.43 -26.46
CA THR A 197 0.38 -11.34 -25.87
C THR A 197 1.41 -10.72 -26.81
N VAL A 198 1.09 -10.62 -28.11
CA VAL A 198 2.01 -10.18 -29.16
C VAL A 198 1.56 -8.86 -29.77
N ASN A 199 0.26 -8.71 -30.06
CA ASN A 199 -0.29 -7.53 -30.73
C ASN A 199 -0.85 -6.52 -29.70
N ILE A 200 0.02 -5.99 -28.85
CA ILE A 200 -0.36 -5.02 -27.83
C ILE A 200 -0.69 -3.68 -28.50
N LYS A 201 -1.92 -3.21 -28.33
CA LYS A 201 -2.42 -1.92 -28.86
C LYS A 201 -2.13 -0.74 -27.96
N GLY A 202 -2.05 -1.00 -26.66
CA GLY A 202 -1.77 0.04 -25.66
C GLY A 202 -1.54 -0.53 -24.28
N ASN A 203 -1.30 0.36 -23.33
CA ASN A 203 -1.10 0.01 -21.94
C ASN A 203 -1.99 0.87 -21.03
N ILE A 204 -2.50 0.23 -19.99
CA ILE A 204 -3.26 0.90 -18.94
C ILE A 204 -2.43 0.93 -17.66
N PHE A 205 -2.49 2.06 -16.96
CA PHE A 205 -1.79 2.30 -15.69
C PHE A 205 -2.80 2.86 -14.68
N ILE A 206 -2.97 2.14 -13.56
CA ILE A 206 -3.82 2.55 -12.45
C ILE A 206 -2.94 3.06 -11.32
N TYR A 207 -3.10 4.33 -10.96
CA TYR A 207 -2.36 4.98 -9.90
C TYR A 207 -3.14 4.87 -8.59
N LEU A 208 -2.59 4.11 -7.65
CA LEU A 208 -3.18 3.87 -6.34
C LEU A 208 -2.55 4.78 -5.29
N ASP A 209 -3.37 5.36 -4.42
CA ASP A 209 -2.91 6.20 -3.32
C ASP A 209 -2.18 5.35 -2.27
N GLN A 210 -0.86 5.53 -2.21
CA GLN A 210 -0.03 4.80 -1.27
C GLN A 210 -0.33 5.18 0.19
N GLU A 211 -0.61 6.47 0.47
CA GLU A 211 -0.92 6.92 1.83
C GLU A 211 -2.25 6.37 2.31
N TYR A 212 -3.25 6.34 1.42
CA TYR A 212 -4.52 5.71 1.73
C TYR A 212 -4.36 4.22 2.04
N LEU A 213 -3.58 3.48 1.24
CA LEU A 213 -3.29 2.07 1.51
C LEU A 213 -2.59 1.89 2.85
N LEU A 214 -1.56 2.69 3.14
CA LEU A 214 -0.86 2.65 4.42
C LEU A 214 -1.78 2.96 5.60
N SER A 215 -2.73 3.88 5.44
CA SER A 215 -3.69 4.23 6.50
C SER A 215 -4.54 3.04 6.97
N GLN A 216 -4.75 2.04 6.11
CA GLN A 216 -5.47 0.82 6.48
C GLN A 216 -4.68 -0.06 7.48
N PHE A 217 -3.36 0.16 7.61
CA PHE A 217 -2.47 -0.57 8.52
C PHE A 217 -2.20 0.17 9.84
N VAL A 218 -2.58 1.45 9.96
CA VAL A 218 -2.29 2.30 11.13
C VAL A 218 -2.97 1.80 12.42
N GLN A 219 -3.89 0.85 12.34
CA GLN A 219 -4.51 0.23 13.51
C GLN A 219 -3.61 -0.78 14.25
N ILE A 220 -2.40 -1.05 13.74
CA ILE A 220 -1.40 -1.83 14.48
C ILE A 220 -0.78 -0.90 15.53
N PRO A 221 -1.00 -1.12 16.83
CA PRO A 221 -0.38 -0.27 17.85
C PRO A 221 1.13 -0.53 17.83
N TYR A 222 1.87 0.40 17.25
CA TYR A 222 3.33 0.41 17.36
C TYR A 222 3.71 0.77 18.80
N GLN A 223 4.15 -0.20 19.55
CA GLN A 223 4.96 0.09 20.72
C GLN A 223 6.39 0.30 20.21
N SER A 224 6.73 1.58 19.93
CA SER A 224 8.07 2.09 19.59
C SER A 224 8.80 1.37 18.45
N SER A 225 9.04 2.10 17.34
CA SER A 225 9.90 1.74 16.20
C SER A 225 9.62 0.37 15.56
N GLY A 226 8.59 0.31 14.75
CA GLY A 226 8.30 -0.85 13.89
C GLY A 226 8.42 -0.49 12.41
N PHE A 227 8.60 -1.50 11.57
CA PHE A 227 8.57 -1.37 10.10
C PHE A 227 7.36 -2.12 9.56
N ILE A 228 6.71 -1.58 8.53
CA ILE A 228 5.76 -2.31 7.72
C ILE A 228 6.39 -2.56 6.36
N TYR A 229 6.45 -3.83 5.99
CA TYR A 229 6.78 -4.25 4.63
C TYR A 229 5.60 -5.01 4.06
N ILE A 230 5.19 -4.64 2.84
CA ILE A 230 4.30 -5.46 2.03
C ILE A 230 5.11 -5.95 0.85
N LEU A 231 5.19 -7.26 0.71
CA LEU A 231 5.95 -7.92 -0.33
C LEU A 231 5.00 -8.60 -1.31
N ASP A 232 5.39 -8.66 -2.58
CA ASP A 232 4.74 -9.53 -3.57
C ASP A 232 5.10 -11.01 -3.35
N LYS A 233 4.54 -11.90 -4.16
CA LYS A 233 4.82 -13.34 -4.08
C LYS A 233 6.28 -13.69 -4.42
N GLN A 234 6.98 -12.79 -5.09
CA GLN A 234 8.38 -12.92 -5.47
C GLN A 234 9.34 -12.35 -4.40
N GLY A 235 8.81 -11.68 -3.38
CA GLY A 235 9.57 -11.04 -2.32
C GLY A 235 9.99 -9.60 -2.62
N ASN A 236 9.50 -8.99 -3.69
CA ASN A 236 9.75 -7.58 -3.98
C ASN A 236 8.90 -6.69 -3.07
N THR A 237 9.47 -5.59 -2.60
CA THR A 237 8.78 -4.65 -1.72
C THR A 237 7.75 -3.84 -2.51
N ILE A 238 6.47 -3.99 -2.17
CA ILE A 238 5.37 -3.17 -2.71
C ILE A 238 5.21 -1.88 -1.90
N ILE A 239 5.24 -1.97 -0.58
CA ILE A 239 5.17 -0.82 0.32
C ILE A 239 6.20 -0.99 1.43
N TYR A 240 6.82 0.12 1.80
CA TYR A 240 7.67 0.25 2.96
C TYR A 240 7.28 1.52 3.72
N ASP A 241 7.01 1.39 5.02
CA ASP A 241 6.83 2.52 5.93
C ASP A 241 7.74 2.36 7.14
N ASN A 242 8.47 3.42 7.42
CA ASN A 242 9.38 3.56 8.56
C ASN A 242 8.88 4.74 9.41
N LYS A 243 8.04 4.46 10.39
CA LYS A 243 7.60 5.46 11.39
C LYS A 243 8.33 5.32 12.69
#